data_281a634f8cc1eed1c8803ec3e253ddbe
#
_entry.id   281a634f8cc1eed1c8803ec3e253ddbe
#
_cell.length_a   1.000
_cell.length_b   1.000
_cell.length_c   1.000
_cell.angle_alpha   90.00
_cell.angle_beta   90.00
_cell.angle_gamma   90.00
#
_symmetry.space_group_name_H-M   'P 1'
#
loop_
_entity.id
_entity.type
_entity.pdbx_description
1 polymer ?
#
loop_
_entity_poly.entity_id
_entity_poly.type
_entity_poly.pdbx_seq_one_letter_code
_entity_poly.pdbx_strand_id
1 'polypeptide(L)'
;MDSDIVGSEQKRGGIKMEAVDKISVGVSKEKAGQNTQEAITENADGMKVSLGEKICYGVGDIGANLVWTTVASFLTIYCTDVAGIAAGVVGTLMLIARLFDGVSDLFMGIIIDKTNTRWGKARPWVLWSAPPLVISLIMIFTVPDLGANGKAIYLLLVYIFLAAVCFTASNLSYNTMLSLVTTEQHDRNVMNTIRFEFTMIAQLVINVITIPLVHFLGNGQRGWTCMSIVYAIVALGMFITTFAGTKERYKPIKKETTAKKKTHPLKTIKILCRNKYFILITLAFAVIYTSLGLTGGSRIYYAKYVLGDEMLNSTMTMFNYIPTILTIMLIPVFTKRFGKIKALFVGFLFYAAGLVLEIAGPVNLPMIYTGLVLQGIGHAALYSCLFAIVGDVVDYSEWKDGIREEGLTYSVRRSGTLL
;
A
#
# COMPACT_ATOMS: atom_id res chain seq x y z
N MET A 1 65.81 -49.60 -34.58
CA MET A 1 64.89 -48.71 -35.38
C MET A 1 63.43 -48.95 -35.03
N ASP A 2 63.15 -49.44 -33.81
CA ASP A 2 61.76 -49.87 -33.39
C ASP A 2 61.22 -49.22 -32.10
N SER A 3 61.88 -48.17 -31.59
CA SER A 3 61.45 -47.52 -30.38
C SER A 3 60.58 -46.25 -30.60
N ASP A 4 60.57 -45.68 -31.80
CA ASP A 4 59.90 -44.41 -32.09
C ASP A 4 58.46 -44.54 -32.63
N ILE A 5 58.07 -45.75 -33.04
CA ILE A 5 56.72 -45.98 -33.61
C ILE A 5 55.66 -46.18 -32.48
N VAL A 6 56.03 -46.80 -31.34
CA VAL A 6 55.09 -47.07 -30.23
C VAL A 6 54.75 -45.82 -29.49
N GLY A 7 55.64 -44.79 -29.42
CA GLY A 7 55.39 -43.53 -28.77
C GLY A 7 54.38 -42.59 -29.49
N SER A 8 54.26 -42.76 -30.81
CA SER A 8 53.38 -41.90 -31.65
C SER A 8 51.86 -42.31 -31.59
N GLU A 9 51.60 -43.61 -31.47
CA GLU A 9 50.24 -44.14 -31.37
C GLU A 9 49.59 -43.85 -30.00
N GLN A 10 50.41 -43.95 -28.95
CA GLN A 10 49.92 -43.67 -27.59
C GLN A 10 49.55 -42.17 -27.35
N LYS A 11 50.31 -41.24 -28.01
CA LYS A 11 49.98 -39.81 -27.98
C LYS A 11 48.75 -39.47 -28.84
N ARG A 12 48.49 -40.15 -29.94
CA ARG A 12 47.30 -39.95 -30.78
C ARG A 12 46.02 -40.51 -30.13
N GLY A 13 46.10 -41.60 -29.39
CA GLY A 13 45.01 -42.17 -28.60
C GLY A 13 44.57 -41.26 -27.45
N GLY A 14 45.54 -40.67 -26.71
CA GLY A 14 45.29 -39.76 -25.61
C GLY A 14 44.61 -38.44 -26.05
N ILE A 15 45.05 -37.85 -27.16
CA ILE A 15 44.46 -36.62 -27.71
C ILE A 15 43.05 -36.85 -28.26
N LYS A 16 42.75 -38.02 -28.85
CA LYS A 16 41.38 -38.35 -29.28
C LYS A 16 40.43 -38.57 -28.10
N MET A 17 40.87 -39.16 -27.00
CA MET A 17 40.03 -39.42 -25.82
C MET A 17 39.72 -38.13 -25.07
N GLU A 18 40.69 -37.22 -24.92
CA GLU A 18 40.51 -35.91 -24.28
C GLU A 18 39.62 -34.96 -25.12
N ALA A 19 39.65 -35.06 -26.46
CA ALA A 19 38.74 -34.31 -27.33
C ALA A 19 37.30 -34.84 -27.28
N VAL A 20 37.10 -36.14 -27.17
CA VAL A 20 35.77 -36.76 -27.03
C VAL A 20 35.16 -36.47 -25.68
N ASP A 21 35.93 -36.43 -24.58
CA ASP A 21 35.48 -36.05 -23.25
C ASP A 21 35.11 -34.57 -23.20
N LYS A 22 35.86 -33.66 -23.82
CA LYS A 22 35.52 -32.24 -23.91
C LYS A 22 34.25 -31.98 -24.72
N ILE A 23 34.01 -32.73 -25.79
CA ILE A 23 32.79 -32.65 -26.60
C ILE A 23 31.59 -33.22 -25.83
N SER A 24 31.73 -34.34 -25.13
CA SER A 24 30.66 -34.95 -24.33
C SER A 24 30.25 -34.07 -23.13
N VAL A 25 31.19 -33.43 -22.46
CA VAL A 25 30.94 -32.46 -21.38
C VAL A 25 30.29 -31.17 -21.92
N GLY A 26 30.69 -30.71 -23.13
CA GLY A 26 30.07 -29.58 -23.81
C GLY A 26 28.62 -29.85 -24.18
N VAL A 27 28.33 -30.98 -24.81
CA VAL A 27 26.98 -31.41 -25.18
C VAL A 27 26.09 -31.68 -23.96
N SER A 28 26.61 -32.20 -22.84
CA SER A 28 25.92 -32.37 -21.60
C SER A 28 25.55 -31.03 -20.93
N LYS A 29 26.45 -30.03 -20.98
CA LYS A 29 26.18 -28.68 -20.45
C LYS A 29 25.17 -27.91 -21.30
N GLU A 30 25.22 -28.09 -22.62
CA GLU A 30 24.27 -27.43 -23.53
C GLU A 30 22.86 -28.02 -23.41
N LYS A 31 22.73 -29.36 -23.31
CA LYS A 31 21.46 -30.03 -23.01
C LYS A 31 20.92 -29.69 -21.60
N ALA A 32 21.77 -29.58 -20.61
CA ALA A 32 21.40 -29.13 -19.27
C ALA A 32 20.94 -27.65 -19.27
N GLY A 33 21.60 -26.81 -20.08
CA GLY A 33 21.18 -25.40 -20.29
C GLY A 33 19.84 -25.30 -21.01
N GLN A 34 19.63 -26.08 -22.08
CA GLN A 34 18.34 -26.13 -22.80
C GLN A 34 17.20 -26.69 -21.96
N ASN A 35 17.40 -27.79 -21.25
CA ASN A 35 16.38 -28.32 -20.32
C ASN A 35 16.07 -27.36 -19.16
N THR A 36 17.06 -26.60 -18.70
CA THR A 36 16.84 -25.56 -17.67
C THR A 36 16.08 -24.38 -18.25
N GLN A 37 16.35 -24.01 -19.50
CA GLN A 37 15.66 -22.93 -20.18
C GLN A 37 14.23 -23.31 -20.59
N GLU A 38 14.01 -24.54 -21.03
CA GLU A 38 12.67 -25.08 -21.29
C GLU A 38 11.85 -25.23 -20.01
N ALA A 39 12.43 -25.71 -18.91
CA ALA A 39 11.77 -25.76 -17.60
C ALA A 39 11.48 -24.36 -17.03
N ILE A 40 12.29 -23.36 -17.32
CA ILE A 40 12.04 -21.94 -16.94
C ILE A 40 10.91 -21.38 -17.80
N THR A 41 10.86 -21.68 -19.11
CA THR A 41 9.81 -21.20 -20.02
C THR A 41 8.47 -21.89 -19.77
N GLU A 42 8.46 -23.19 -19.49
CA GLU A 42 7.27 -23.96 -19.15
C GLU A 42 6.68 -23.52 -17.79
N ASN A 43 7.52 -23.20 -16.82
CA ASN A 43 7.10 -22.58 -15.56
C ASN A 43 6.64 -21.12 -15.73
N ALA A 44 7.17 -20.38 -16.70
CA ALA A 44 6.78 -18.99 -16.96
C ALA A 44 5.38 -18.91 -17.61
N ASP A 45 5.01 -19.82 -18.48
CA ASP A 45 3.67 -19.86 -19.11
C ASP A 45 2.56 -20.26 -18.11
N GLY A 46 2.89 -21.10 -17.11
CA GLY A 46 1.98 -21.41 -15.99
C GLY A 46 1.79 -20.29 -14.98
N MET A 47 2.56 -19.20 -15.06
CA MET A 47 2.56 -18.07 -14.12
C MET A 47 1.85 -16.81 -14.65
N LYS A 48 1.35 -16.80 -15.87
CA LYS A 48 0.56 -15.66 -16.39
C LYS A 48 -0.71 -15.46 -15.59
N VAL A 49 -0.84 -14.24 -15.03
CA VAL A 49 -2.02 -13.85 -14.26
C VAL A 49 -3.07 -13.30 -15.22
N SER A 50 -4.29 -13.89 -15.20
CA SER A 50 -5.38 -13.39 -16.02
C SER A 50 -5.81 -11.99 -15.63
N LEU A 51 -6.38 -11.21 -16.56
CA LEU A 51 -6.90 -9.87 -16.27
C LEU A 51 -7.98 -9.91 -15.17
N GLY A 52 -8.85 -10.93 -15.18
CA GLY A 52 -9.87 -11.13 -14.14
C GLY A 52 -9.27 -11.30 -12.75
N GLU A 53 -8.18 -12.05 -12.63
CA GLU A 53 -7.47 -12.22 -11.35
C GLU A 53 -6.80 -10.91 -10.88
N LYS A 54 -6.23 -10.11 -11.80
CA LYS A 54 -5.67 -8.80 -11.50
C LYS A 54 -6.73 -7.83 -10.97
N ILE A 55 -7.93 -7.85 -11.59
CA ILE A 55 -9.08 -7.07 -11.13
C ILE A 55 -9.56 -7.56 -9.77
N CYS A 56 -9.75 -8.88 -9.58
CA CYS A 56 -10.15 -9.45 -8.29
C CYS A 56 -9.16 -9.12 -7.17
N TYR A 57 -7.86 -9.07 -7.48
CA TYR A 57 -6.86 -8.58 -6.54
C TYR A 57 -7.11 -7.11 -6.18
N GLY A 58 -7.31 -6.22 -7.17
CA GLY A 58 -7.56 -4.79 -6.92
C GLY A 58 -8.83 -4.53 -6.10
N VAL A 59 -9.89 -5.33 -6.30
CA VAL A 59 -11.16 -5.22 -5.55
C VAL A 59 -10.95 -5.35 -4.03
N GLY A 60 -9.98 -6.12 -3.58
CA GLY A 60 -9.64 -6.24 -2.15
C GLY A 60 -9.23 -4.93 -1.51
N ASP A 61 -8.60 -4.05 -2.28
CA ASP A 61 -8.21 -2.74 -1.77
C ASP A 61 -9.42 -1.78 -1.62
N ILE A 62 -10.48 -1.97 -2.43
CA ILE A 62 -11.76 -1.27 -2.20
C ILE A 62 -12.33 -1.67 -0.84
N GLY A 63 -12.35 -2.97 -0.52
CA GLY A 63 -12.83 -3.47 0.78
C GLY A 63 -12.02 -2.91 1.95
N ALA A 64 -10.70 -2.88 1.83
CA ALA A 64 -9.81 -2.30 2.84
C ALA A 64 -10.05 -0.79 3.02
N ASN A 65 -10.23 -0.06 1.92
CA ASN A 65 -10.49 1.38 1.94
C ASN A 65 -11.89 1.72 2.46
N LEU A 66 -12.92 0.88 2.22
CA LEU A 66 -14.25 1.06 2.85
C LEU A 66 -14.13 1.13 4.37
N VAL A 67 -13.29 0.31 4.97
CA VAL A 67 -13.06 0.37 6.41
C VAL A 67 -12.16 1.54 6.79
N TRP A 68 -10.96 1.61 6.20
CA TRP A 68 -9.92 2.54 6.63
C TRP A 68 -10.28 4.01 6.37
N THR A 69 -10.73 4.33 5.14
CA THR A 69 -11.09 5.70 4.77
C THR A 69 -12.30 6.19 5.55
N THR A 70 -13.29 5.32 5.78
CA THR A 70 -14.46 5.68 6.60
C THR A 70 -14.04 6.06 8.03
N VAL A 71 -13.18 5.25 8.65
CA VAL A 71 -12.65 5.54 9.98
C VAL A 71 -11.78 6.80 9.97
N ALA A 72 -10.85 6.92 9.03
CA ALA A 72 -9.92 8.05 8.98
C ALA A 72 -10.62 9.40 8.72
N SER A 73 -11.66 9.43 7.88
CA SER A 73 -12.35 10.66 7.49
C SER A 73 -13.50 11.03 8.44
N PHE A 74 -14.20 10.04 9.01
CA PHE A 74 -15.48 10.30 9.67
C PHE A 74 -15.54 9.89 11.14
N LEU A 75 -14.59 9.11 11.66
CA LEU A 75 -14.64 8.68 13.06
C LEU A 75 -14.62 9.88 14.02
N THR A 76 -13.79 10.88 13.76
CA THR A 76 -13.65 12.03 14.66
C THR A 76 -14.96 12.81 14.75
N ILE A 77 -15.61 13.12 13.62
CA ILE A 77 -16.87 13.84 13.62
C ILE A 77 -18.02 13.03 14.24
N TYR A 78 -18.07 11.71 14.00
CA TYR A 78 -19.00 10.82 14.66
C TYR A 78 -18.81 10.86 16.19
N CYS A 79 -17.58 10.76 16.67
CA CYS A 79 -17.26 10.77 18.09
C CYS A 79 -17.61 12.09 18.77
N THR A 80 -17.34 13.23 18.10
CA THR A 80 -17.62 14.55 18.68
C THR A 80 -19.08 14.92 18.64
N ASP A 81 -19.75 14.71 17.50
CA ASP A 81 -21.07 15.27 17.24
C ASP A 81 -22.20 14.30 17.62
N VAL A 82 -21.94 12.98 17.60
CA VAL A 82 -22.96 11.95 17.88
C VAL A 82 -22.69 11.24 19.20
N ALA A 83 -21.45 10.75 19.42
CA ALA A 83 -21.12 10.04 20.67
C ALA A 83 -20.86 10.99 21.86
N GLY A 84 -20.63 12.30 21.60
CA GLY A 84 -20.40 13.30 22.65
C GLY A 84 -19.03 13.17 23.34
N ILE A 85 -18.00 12.70 22.64
CA ILE A 85 -16.63 12.54 23.13
C ILE A 85 -15.81 13.74 22.69
N ALA A 86 -15.09 14.40 23.62
CA ALA A 86 -14.27 15.56 23.29
C ALA A 86 -13.20 15.23 22.23
N ALA A 87 -13.02 16.11 21.24
CA ALA A 87 -12.07 15.91 20.12
C ALA A 87 -10.64 15.61 20.59
N GLY A 88 -10.16 16.26 21.66
CA GLY A 88 -8.85 16.00 22.24
C GLY A 88 -8.69 14.58 22.79
N VAL A 89 -9.75 14.02 23.37
CA VAL A 89 -9.78 12.62 23.81
C VAL A 89 -9.69 11.69 22.59
N VAL A 90 -10.50 11.92 21.56
CA VAL A 90 -10.48 11.10 20.33
C VAL A 90 -9.10 11.12 19.68
N GLY A 91 -8.47 12.30 19.52
CA GLY A 91 -7.12 12.43 18.98
C GLY A 91 -6.08 11.67 19.79
N THR A 92 -6.17 11.74 21.14
CA THR A 92 -5.23 11.00 22.02
C THR A 92 -5.42 9.48 21.89
N LEU A 93 -6.67 9.00 21.83
CA LEU A 93 -6.97 7.58 21.63
C LEU A 93 -6.44 7.07 20.29
N MET A 94 -6.63 7.85 19.22
CA MET A 94 -6.10 7.51 17.90
C MET A 94 -4.57 7.47 17.88
N LEU A 95 -3.89 8.40 18.58
CA LEU A 95 -2.44 8.41 18.71
C LEU A 95 -1.92 7.17 19.46
N ILE A 96 -2.55 6.82 20.59
CA ILE A 96 -2.19 5.61 21.36
C ILE A 96 -2.31 4.37 20.48
N ALA A 97 -3.41 4.21 19.76
CA ALA A 97 -3.61 3.05 18.88
C ALA A 97 -2.56 2.96 17.77
N ARG A 98 -2.10 4.10 17.23
CA ARG A 98 -1.00 4.13 16.23
C ARG A 98 0.30 3.55 16.74
N LEU A 99 0.60 3.69 18.04
CA LEU A 99 1.80 3.08 18.63
C LEU A 99 1.70 1.55 18.62
N PHE A 100 0.49 1.00 18.77
CA PHE A 100 0.27 -0.45 18.68
C PHE A 100 0.37 -1.00 17.26
N ASP A 101 0.06 -0.21 16.22
CA ASP A 101 0.14 -0.64 14.82
C ASP A 101 1.54 -1.14 14.46
N GLY A 102 2.59 -0.38 14.82
CA GLY A 102 3.97 -0.75 14.51
C GLY A 102 4.42 -2.07 15.17
N VAL A 103 3.92 -2.34 16.38
CA VAL A 103 4.21 -3.59 17.11
C VAL A 103 3.45 -4.76 16.48
N SER A 104 2.16 -4.57 16.19
CA SER A 104 1.31 -5.61 15.61
C SER A 104 1.75 -6.03 14.21
N ASP A 105 2.28 -5.12 13.41
CA ASP A 105 2.85 -5.41 12.08
C ASP A 105 3.97 -6.46 12.14
N LEU A 106 4.87 -6.34 13.14
CA LEU A 106 5.97 -7.30 13.31
C LEU A 106 5.44 -8.70 13.68
N PHE A 107 4.49 -8.76 14.62
CA PHE A 107 3.89 -10.04 15.01
C PHE A 107 3.13 -10.68 13.87
N MET A 108 2.32 -9.90 13.14
CA MET A 108 1.54 -10.43 12.03
C MET A 108 2.42 -10.91 10.88
N GLY A 109 3.54 -10.23 10.59
CA GLY A 109 4.54 -10.69 9.62
C GLY A 109 5.06 -12.09 9.95
N ILE A 110 5.43 -12.32 11.21
CA ILE A 110 5.89 -13.63 11.68
C ILE A 110 4.80 -14.69 11.56
N ILE A 111 3.55 -14.35 11.87
CA ILE A 111 2.41 -15.26 11.79
C ILE A 111 2.16 -15.68 10.34
N ILE A 112 2.15 -14.73 9.40
CA ILE A 112 1.98 -15.01 7.96
C ILE A 112 3.11 -15.92 7.46
N ASP A 113 4.36 -15.65 7.84
CA ASP A 113 5.50 -16.45 7.40
C ASP A 113 5.46 -17.89 7.91
N LYS A 114 4.92 -18.12 9.11
CA LYS A 114 4.73 -19.45 9.70
C LYS A 114 3.47 -20.17 9.16
N THR A 115 2.54 -19.44 8.58
CA THR A 115 1.29 -20.02 8.08
C THR A 115 1.57 -20.86 6.85
N ASN A 116 1.07 -22.09 6.85
CA ASN A 116 1.11 -23.02 5.72
C ASN A 116 -0.21 -23.78 5.63
N THR A 117 -1.10 -23.29 4.78
CA THR A 117 -2.42 -23.89 4.57
C THR A 117 -2.59 -24.40 3.14
N ARG A 118 -3.65 -25.19 2.90
CA ARG A 118 -4.04 -25.63 1.54
C ARG A 118 -4.36 -24.47 0.59
N TRP A 119 -4.72 -23.29 1.13
CA TRP A 119 -5.08 -22.10 0.36
C TRP A 119 -3.88 -21.13 0.13
N GLY A 120 -2.73 -21.42 0.74
CA GLY A 120 -1.53 -20.60 0.68
C GLY A 120 -1.11 -20.05 2.05
N LYS A 121 -0.27 -19.03 2.06
CA LYS A 121 0.25 -18.38 3.27
C LYS A 121 -0.53 -17.11 3.64
N ALA A 122 -0.69 -16.19 2.69
CA ALA A 122 -1.27 -14.87 2.89
C ALA A 122 -2.79 -14.87 2.61
N ARG A 123 -3.22 -15.56 1.57
CA ARG A 123 -4.61 -15.62 1.13
C ARG A 123 -5.63 -16.01 2.22
N PRO A 124 -5.39 -17.04 3.07
CA PRO A 124 -6.33 -17.38 4.14
C PRO A 124 -6.49 -16.24 5.16
N TRP A 125 -5.44 -15.46 5.43
CA TRP A 125 -5.52 -14.33 6.35
C TRP A 125 -6.37 -13.19 5.81
N VAL A 126 -6.38 -12.95 4.49
CA VAL A 126 -7.30 -11.98 3.86
C VAL A 126 -8.76 -12.37 4.14
N LEU A 127 -9.10 -13.65 4.09
CA LEU A 127 -10.45 -14.13 4.39
C LEU A 127 -10.74 -14.14 5.89
N TRP A 128 -9.81 -14.64 6.73
CA TRP A 128 -10.05 -14.79 8.16
C TRP A 128 -10.08 -13.45 8.91
N SER A 129 -9.33 -12.46 8.43
CA SER A 129 -9.36 -11.11 9.01
C SER A 129 -10.57 -10.29 8.58
N ALA A 130 -11.24 -10.64 7.48
CA ALA A 130 -12.36 -9.87 6.96
C ALA A 130 -13.57 -9.83 7.91
N PRO A 131 -14.10 -10.94 8.46
CA PRO A 131 -15.23 -10.89 9.39
C PRO A 131 -14.95 -10.03 10.65
N PRO A 132 -13.85 -10.24 11.42
CA PRO A 132 -13.58 -9.41 12.58
C PRO A 132 -13.33 -7.93 12.21
N LEU A 133 -12.76 -7.65 11.02
CA LEU A 133 -12.55 -6.30 10.54
C LEU A 133 -13.88 -5.56 10.28
N VAL A 134 -14.82 -6.20 9.59
CA VAL A 134 -16.11 -5.58 9.30
C VAL A 134 -17.01 -5.47 10.55
N ILE A 135 -16.90 -6.42 11.48
CA ILE A 135 -17.58 -6.34 12.78
C ILE A 135 -17.02 -5.17 13.58
N SER A 136 -15.71 -4.99 13.61
CA SER A 136 -15.09 -3.86 14.32
C SER A 136 -15.45 -2.50 13.69
N LEU A 137 -15.71 -2.43 12.37
CA LEU A 137 -16.25 -1.25 11.72
C LEU A 137 -17.66 -0.90 12.24
N ILE A 138 -18.51 -1.90 12.40
CA ILE A 138 -19.86 -1.68 12.98
C ILE A 138 -19.74 -1.24 14.43
N MET A 139 -18.91 -1.90 15.22
CA MET A 139 -18.72 -1.58 16.63
C MET A 139 -18.23 -0.14 16.86
N ILE A 140 -17.30 0.35 16.03
CA ILE A 140 -16.70 1.68 16.22
C ILE A 140 -17.69 2.80 15.92
N PHE A 141 -18.67 2.57 15.03
CA PHE A 141 -19.77 3.50 14.74
C PHE A 141 -21.06 3.16 15.51
N THR A 142 -20.97 2.31 16.53
CA THR A 142 -22.08 1.95 17.42
C THR A 142 -21.60 2.03 18.87
N VAL A 143 -21.31 3.25 19.32
CA VAL A 143 -20.88 3.47 20.70
C VAL A 143 -22.06 3.33 21.64
N PRO A 144 -22.04 2.41 22.61
CA PRO A 144 -23.10 2.25 23.60
C PRO A 144 -23.25 3.50 24.49
N ASP A 145 -24.42 3.68 25.06
CA ASP A 145 -24.65 4.80 25.98
C ASP A 145 -24.07 4.51 27.38
N LEU A 146 -22.74 4.68 27.45
CA LEU A 146 -21.94 4.57 28.66
C LEU A 146 -21.59 5.97 29.16
N GLY A 147 -21.25 6.10 30.45
CA GLY A 147 -20.72 7.37 30.96
C GLY A 147 -19.46 7.80 30.15
N ALA A 148 -19.05 9.08 30.21
CA ALA A 148 -18.00 9.67 29.37
C ALA A 148 -16.71 8.85 29.35
N ASN A 149 -16.24 8.37 30.50
CA ASN A 149 -15.06 7.50 30.60
C ASN A 149 -15.29 6.13 29.97
N GLY A 150 -16.50 5.57 30.09
CA GLY A 150 -16.85 4.28 29.49
C GLY A 150 -16.85 4.35 27.97
N LYS A 151 -17.40 5.41 27.37
CA LYS A 151 -17.36 5.66 25.92
C LYS A 151 -15.91 5.77 25.40
N ALA A 152 -15.04 6.49 26.13
CA ALA A 152 -13.64 6.65 25.75
C ALA A 152 -12.86 5.32 25.79
N ILE A 153 -13.05 4.53 26.85
CA ILE A 153 -12.41 3.20 26.98
C ILE A 153 -12.92 2.25 25.90
N TYR A 154 -14.24 2.21 25.68
CA TYR A 154 -14.84 1.40 24.61
C TYR A 154 -14.24 1.77 23.24
N LEU A 155 -14.21 3.06 22.91
CA LEU A 155 -13.66 3.56 21.65
C LEU A 155 -12.19 3.16 21.49
N LEU A 156 -11.35 3.31 22.53
CA LEU A 156 -9.95 2.92 22.52
C LEU A 156 -9.79 1.44 22.21
N LEU A 157 -10.49 0.57 22.93
CA LEU A 157 -10.37 -0.87 22.75
C LEU A 157 -10.82 -1.32 21.36
N VAL A 158 -11.97 -0.81 20.88
CA VAL A 158 -12.49 -1.14 19.55
C VAL A 158 -11.57 -0.59 18.47
N TYR A 159 -11.02 0.62 18.63
CA TYR A 159 -10.12 1.19 17.64
C TYR A 159 -8.77 0.46 17.57
N ILE A 160 -8.18 0.06 18.73
CA ILE A 160 -6.97 -0.79 18.76
C ILE A 160 -7.28 -2.14 18.09
N PHE A 161 -8.40 -2.76 18.40
CA PHE A 161 -8.78 -4.03 17.79
C PHE A 161 -8.97 -3.90 16.27
N LEU A 162 -9.65 -2.85 15.82
CA LEU A 162 -9.84 -2.57 14.39
C LEU A 162 -8.50 -2.31 13.69
N ALA A 163 -7.70 -1.35 14.16
CA ALA A 163 -6.51 -0.87 13.49
C ALA A 163 -5.34 -1.85 13.66
N ALA A 164 -4.95 -2.12 14.91
CA ALA A 164 -3.73 -2.87 15.20
C ALA A 164 -3.89 -4.40 15.02
N VAL A 165 -5.09 -4.95 15.14
CA VAL A 165 -5.30 -6.40 14.99
C VAL A 165 -5.89 -6.73 13.62
N CYS A 166 -7.12 -6.28 13.37
CA CYS A 166 -7.87 -6.72 12.19
C CYS A 166 -7.34 -6.13 10.88
N PHE A 167 -7.12 -4.81 10.86
CA PHE A 167 -6.65 -4.12 9.66
C PHE A 167 -5.20 -4.49 9.34
N THR A 168 -4.32 -4.58 10.35
CA THR A 168 -2.95 -5.08 10.16
C THR A 168 -2.93 -6.49 9.58
N ALA A 169 -3.76 -7.41 10.12
CA ALA A 169 -3.85 -8.77 9.60
C ALA A 169 -4.33 -8.80 8.14
N SER A 170 -5.34 -8.00 7.80
CA SER A 170 -5.88 -7.91 6.44
C SER A 170 -4.87 -7.25 5.48
N ASN A 171 -4.37 -6.08 5.81
CA ASN A 171 -3.54 -5.26 4.92
C ASN A 171 -2.17 -5.87 4.67
N LEU A 172 -1.52 -6.41 5.72
CA LEU A 172 -0.20 -7.02 5.57
C LEU A 172 -0.26 -8.31 4.76
N SER A 173 -1.27 -9.17 5.00
CA SER A 173 -1.48 -10.38 4.20
C SER A 173 -1.85 -10.06 2.76
N TYR A 174 -2.70 -9.07 2.52
CA TYR A 174 -3.04 -8.60 1.19
C TYR A 174 -1.81 -8.08 0.40
N ASN A 175 -0.94 -7.29 1.04
CA ASN A 175 0.30 -6.83 0.42
C ASN A 175 1.28 -7.99 0.13
N THR A 176 1.38 -8.96 1.06
CA THR A 176 2.22 -10.15 0.89
C THR A 176 1.73 -11.04 -0.25
N MET A 177 0.40 -11.15 -0.41
CA MET A 177 -0.23 -11.96 -1.46
C MET A 177 0.22 -11.56 -2.86
N LEU A 178 0.47 -10.27 -3.15
CA LEU A 178 0.97 -9.81 -4.45
C LEU A 178 2.24 -10.55 -4.89
N SER A 179 3.19 -10.75 -3.97
CA SER A 179 4.44 -11.44 -4.26
C SER A 179 4.29 -12.96 -4.42
N LEU A 180 3.18 -13.52 -3.90
CA LEU A 180 2.88 -14.96 -3.97
C LEU A 180 1.99 -15.32 -5.16
N VAL A 181 1.28 -14.37 -5.75
CA VAL A 181 0.46 -14.55 -6.94
C VAL A 181 1.32 -14.65 -8.20
N THR A 182 2.31 -13.76 -8.34
CA THR A 182 3.20 -13.75 -9.51
C THR A 182 4.62 -13.32 -9.16
N THR A 183 5.59 -13.87 -9.88
CA THR A 183 7.00 -13.45 -9.84
C THR A 183 7.34 -12.49 -10.98
N GLU A 184 6.48 -12.39 -11.99
CA GLU A 184 6.71 -11.54 -13.15
C GLU A 184 6.55 -10.06 -12.79
N GLN A 185 7.59 -9.27 -13.08
CA GLN A 185 7.64 -7.84 -12.74
C GLN A 185 6.57 -7.03 -13.45
N HIS A 186 6.26 -7.37 -14.71
CA HIS A 186 5.23 -6.68 -15.49
C HIS A 186 3.85 -6.88 -14.85
N ASP A 187 3.47 -8.12 -14.54
CA ASP A 187 2.18 -8.44 -13.91
C ASP A 187 2.02 -7.79 -12.54
N ARG A 188 3.09 -7.78 -11.72
CA ARG A 188 3.10 -7.06 -10.44
C ARG A 188 2.83 -5.58 -10.60
N ASN A 189 3.46 -4.95 -11.60
CA ASN A 189 3.25 -3.53 -11.87
C ASN A 189 1.81 -3.26 -12.30
N VAL A 190 1.25 -4.07 -13.18
CA VAL A 190 -0.15 -3.93 -13.63
C VAL A 190 -1.12 -4.12 -12.45
N MET A 191 -0.91 -5.16 -11.60
CA MET A 191 -1.73 -5.39 -10.41
C MET A 191 -1.67 -4.22 -9.41
N ASN A 192 -0.49 -3.65 -9.19
CA ASN A 192 -0.33 -2.45 -8.35
C ASN A 192 -1.02 -1.22 -8.94
N THR A 193 -0.97 -1.05 -10.27
CA THR A 193 -1.66 0.06 -10.93
C THR A 193 -3.17 -0.05 -10.78
N ILE A 194 -3.75 -1.21 -11.09
CA ILE A 194 -5.19 -1.47 -10.92
C ILE A 194 -5.62 -1.25 -9.47
N ARG A 195 -4.85 -1.77 -8.52
CA ARG A 195 -5.06 -1.56 -7.10
C ARG A 195 -5.10 -0.08 -6.74
N PHE A 196 -4.12 0.70 -7.21
CA PHE A 196 -4.03 2.13 -6.91
C PHE A 196 -5.21 2.93 -7.48
N GLU A 197 -5.64 2.62 -8.71
CA GLU A 197 -6.83 3.23 -9.32
C GLU A 197 -8.09 2.92 -8.50
N PHE A 198 -8.26 1.66 -8.08
CA PHE A 198 -9.40 1.27 -7.25
C PHE A 198 -9.37 1.94 -5.87
N THR A 199 -8.19 2.14 -5.27
CA THR A 199 -8.01 2.91 -4.04
C THR A 199 -8.54 4.34 -4.20
N MET A 200 -8.13 5.03 -5.27
CA MET A 200 -8.54 6.43 -5.53
C MET A 200 -10.06 6.54 -5.75
N ILE A 201 -10.62 5.63 -6.55
CA ILE A 201 -12.06 5.58 -6.80
C ILE A 201 -12.82 5.28 -5.48
N ALA A 202 -12.36 4.30 -4.70
CA ALA A 202 -12.99 3.97 -3.43
C ALA A 202 -12.98 5.15 -2.45
N GLN A 203 -11.85 5.85 -2.32
CA GLN A 203 -11.74 7.02 -1.46
C GLN A 203 -12.68 8.14 -1.90
N LEU A 204 -12.79 8.40 -3.22
CA LEU A 204 -13.73 9.37 -3.76
C LEU A 204 -15.17 8.98 -3.40
N VAL A 205 -15.57 7.76 -3.72
CA VAL A 205 -16.93 7.24 -3.50
C VAL A 205 -17.30 7.30 -2.02
N ILE A 206 -16.43 6.85 -1.14
CA ILE A 206 -16.66 6.86 0.32
C ILE A 206 -16.87 8.29 0.84
N ASN A 207 -15.97 9.21 0.49
CA ASN A 207 -16.06 10.58 0.98
C ASN A 207 -17.24 11.35 0.41
N VAL A 208 -17.73 10.98 -0.78
CA VAL A 208 -18.90 11.60 -1.41
C VAL A 208 -20.21 11.02 -0.85
N ILE A 209 -20.28 9.70 -0.68
CA ILE A 209 -21.54 9.01 -0.37
C ILE A 209 -21.82 8.92 1.13
N THR A 210 -20.81 8.93 2.01
CA THR A 210 -21.00 8.63 3.45
C THR A 210 -22.00 9.58 4.11
N ILE A 211 -21.85 10.88 3.97
CA ILE A 211 -22.75 11.85 4.61
C ILE A 211 -24.18 11.78 4.06
N PRO A 212 -24.41 11.81 2.73
CA PRO A 212 -25.73 11.59 2.15
C PRO A 212 -26.38 10.28 2.63
N LEU A 213 -25.59 9.20 2.72
CA LEU A 213 -26.07 7.89 3.16
C LEU A 213 -26.49 7.90 4.64
N VAL A 214 -25.71 8.54 5.51
CA VAL A 214 -26.06 8.70 6.95
C VAL A 214 -27.36 9.46 7.09
N HIS A 215 -27.56 10.55 6.34
CA HIS A 215 -28.81 11.32 6.33
C HIS A 215 -30.00 10.48 5.86
N PHE A 216 -29.82 9.74 4.77
CA PHE A 216 -30.86 8.87 4.21
C PHE A 216 -31.27 7.74 5.15
N LEU A 217 -30.32 7.19 5.93
CA LEU A 217 -30.54 6.07 6.84
C LEU A 217 -31.06 6.47 8.24
N GLY A 218 -31.33 7.76 8.48
CA GLY A 218 -32.06 8.22 9.66
C GLY A 218 -31.30 9.13 10.63
N ASN A 219 -30.16 9.68 10.20
CA ASN A 219 -29.32 10.62 10.98
C ASN A 219 -28.83 10.10 12.35
N GLY A 220 -28.00 10.90 13.02
CA GLY A 220 -27.48 10.60 14.35
C GLY A 220 -26.92 9.18 14.48
N GLN A 221 -26.99 8.61 15.67
CA GLN A 221 -26.46 7.25 15.95
C GLN A 221 -26.99 6.18 15.00
N ARG A 222 -28.30 6.20 14.70
CA ARG A 222 -28.93 5.21 13.82
C ARG A 222 -28.38 5.28 12.39
N GLY A 223 -28.23 6.49 11.85
CA GLY A 223 -27.68 6.68 10.47
C GLY A 223 -26.27 6.14 10.37
N TRP A 224 -25.41 6.44 11.34
CA TRP A 224 -24.01 5.96 11.35
C TRP A 224 -23.91 4.44 11.52
N THR A 225 -24.70 3.85 12.41
CA THR A 225 -24.75 2.40 12.57
C THR A 225 -25.21 1.71 11.29
N CYS A 226 -26.33 2.17 10.68
CA CYS A 226 -26.82 1.57 9.44
C CYS A 226 -25.83 1.73 8.29
N MET A 227 -25.18 2.89 8.14
CA MET A 227 -24.12 3.11 7.16
C MET A 227 -22.96 2.14 7.35
N SER A 228 -22.50 1.96 8.60
CA SER A 228 -21.40 1.03 8.89
C SER A 228 -21.76 -0.43 8.58
N ILE A 229 -23.01 -0.85 8.77
CA ILE A 229 -23.50 -2.17 8.38
C ILE A 229 -23.47 -2.33 6.85
N VAL A 230 -23.96 -1.34 6.10
CA VAL A 230 -23.92 -1.37 4.62
C VAL A 230 -22.46 -1.51 4.12
N TYR A 231 -21.56 -0.69 4.64
CA TYR A 231 -20.15 -0.74 4.28
C TYR A 231 -19.49 -2.06 4.70
N ALA A 232 -19.84 -2.59 5.86
CA ALA A 232 -19.36 -3.89 6.33
C ALA A 232 -19.74 -5.04 5.38
N ILE A 233 -21.00 -5.08 4.92
CA ILE A 233 -21.48 -6.10 3.97
C ILE A 233 -20.75 -5.97 2.64
N VAL A 234 -20.62 -4.75 2.11
CA VAL A 234 -19.92 -4.50 0.85
C VAL A 234 -18.43 -4.87 0.97
N ALA A 235 -17.75 -4.44 2.03
CA ALA A 235 -16.35 -4.77 2.27
C ALA A 235 -16.12 -6.27 2.39
N LEU A 236 -16.99 -6.99 3.11
CA LEU A 236 -16.91 -8.45 3.23
C LEU A 236 -17.05 -9.13 1.85
N GLY A 237 -17.99 -8.68 1.02
CA GLY A 237 -18.15 -9.16 -0.36
C GLY A 237 -16.90 -8.93 -1.21
N MET A 238 -16.24 -7.76 -1.07
CA MET A 238 -14.99 -7.45 -1.77
C MET A 238 -13.84 -8.37 -1.33
N PHE A 239 -13.68 -8.63 -0.03
CA PHE A 239 -12.66 -9.55 0.47
C PHE A 239 -12.92 -11.00 0.02
N ILE A 240 -14.18 -11.46 0.02
CA ILE A 240 -14.54 -12.77 -0.49
C ILE A 240 -14.23 -12.87 -1.99
N THR A 241 -14.54 -11.85 -2.78
CA THR A 241 -14.23 -11.79 -4.23
C THR A 241 -12.73 -11.88 -4.45
N THR A 242 -11.94 -11.15 -3.67
CA THR A 242 -10.47 -11.21 -3.74
C THR A 242 -9.96 -12.59 -3.39
N PHE A 243 -10.45 -13.19 -2.31
CA PHE A 243 -10.08 -14.55 -1.94
C PHE A 243 -10.47 -15.58 -3.01
N ALA A 244 -11.67 -15.51 -3.57
CA ALA A 244 -12.13 -16.46 -4.59
C ALA A 244 -11.39 -16.29 -5.92
N GLY A 245 -11.15 -15.02 -6.33
CA GLY A 245 -10.59 -14.68 -7.63
C GLY A 245 -9.07 -14.72 -7.73
N THR A 246 -8.33 -14.85 -6.62
CA THR A 246 -6.85 -14.89 -6.64
C THR A 246 -6.32 -16.27 -6.25
N LYS A 247 -5.13 -16.64 -6.74
CA LYS A 247 -4.46 -17.91 -6.39
C LYS A 247 -2.98 -17.66 -6.08
N GLU A 248 -2.50 -18.16 -4.95
CA GLU A 248 -1.07 -18.19 -4.66
C GLU A 248 -0.40 -19.31 -5.46
N ARG A 249 0.46 -18.94 -6.43
CA ARG A 249 1.19 -19.89 -7.30
C ARG A 249 2.61 -20.10 -6.82
N TYR A 250 3.22 -19.04 -6.26
CA TYR A 250 4.61 -19.08 -5.84
C TYR A 250 4.72 -19.52 -4.37
N LYS A 251 5.32 -20.70 -4.18
CA LYS A 251 5.79 -21.13 -2.86
C LYS A 251 7.28 -20.77 -2.78
N PRO A 252 7.67 -19.77 -1.99
CA PRO A 252 9.08 -19.45 -1.84
C PRO A 252 9.78 -20.71 -1.31
N ILE A 253 10.64 -21.30 -2.16
CA ILE A 253 11.55 -22.35 -1.72
C ILE A 253 12.36 -21.70 -0.60
N LYS A 254 12.39 -22.33 0.57
CA LYS A 254 13.35 -21.98 1.63
C LYS A 254 14.74 -22.14 1.00
N LYS A 255 15.21 -21.12 0.27
CA LYS A 255 16.64 -21.00 0.04
C LYS A 255 17.22 -20.86 1.43
N GLU A 256 17.90 -21.90 1.89
CA GLU A 256 18.90 -21.73 2.93
C GLU A 256 19.68 -20.50 2.51
N THR A 257 19.53 -19.48 3.29
CA THR A 257 20.15 -18.18 3.04
C THR A 257 21.65 -18.43 3.07
N THR A 258 22.25 -18.70 1.91
CA THR A 258 23.69 -18.51 1.74
C THR A 258 23.96 -17.12 2.28
N ALA A 259 24.63 -17.06 3.38
CA ALA A 259 24.96 -15.95 4.25
C ALA A 259 25.14 -14.60 3.49
N LYS A 260 24.03 -13.92 3.14
CA LYS A 260 24.07 -12.46 3.09
C LYS A 260 24.34 -12.07 4.55
N LYS A 261 25.53 -11.49 4.80
CA LYS A 261 25.91 -10.95 6.11
C LYS A 261 24.68 -10.28 6.70
N LYS A 262 24.12 -10.85 7.79
CA LYS A 262 23.05 -10.22 8.56
C LYS A 262 23.64 -8.94 9.13
N THR A 263 23.54 -7.86 8.38
CA THR A 263 23.84 -6.54 8.92
C THR A 263 22.85 -6.30 10.05
N HIS A 264 23.35 -5.98 11.20
CA HIS A 264 22.53 -5.72 12.40
C HIS A 264 21.55 -4.60 12.01
N PRO A 265 20.22 -4.75 12.20
CA PRO A 265 19.21 -3.76 11.70
C PRO A 265 19.53 -2.33 12.17
N LEU A 266 20.05 -2.16 13.40
CA LEU A 266 20.49 -0.86 13.91
C LEU A 266 21.67 -0.26 13.13
N LYS A 267 22.58 -1.10 12.61
CA LYS A 267 23.73 -0.63 11.82
C LYS A 267 23.25 -0.17 10.44
N THR A 268 22.28 -0.85 9.84
CA THR A 268 21.69 -0.47 8.56
C THR A 268 20.91 0.84 8.69
N ILE A 269 20.08 1.00 9.74
CA ILE A 269 19.37 2.26 10.03
C ILE A 269 20.39 3.41 10.19
N LYS A 270 21.49 3.21 10.91
CA LYS A 270 22.54 4.24 11.08
C LYS A 270 23.19 4.64 9.76
N ILE A 271 23.38 3.69 8.82
CA ILE A 271 23.92 3.97 7.48
C ILE A 271 22.91 4.76 6.65
N LEU A 272 21.64 4.35 6.65
CA LEU A 272 20.57 5.06 5.95
C LEU A 272 20.38 6.49 6.49
N CYS A 273 20.43 6.68 7.79
CA CYS A 273 20.38 8.01 8.42
C CYS A 273 21.60 8.91 8.14
N ARG A 274 22.70 8.38 7.58
CA ARG A 274 23.81 9.20 7.06
C ARG A 274 23.59 9.66 5.62
N ASN A 275 22.65 9.07 4.90
CA ASN A 275 22.30 9.47 3.55
C ASN A 275 21.35 10.67 3.60
N LYS A 276 21.84 11.86 3.20
CA LYS A 276 21.06 13.10 3.19
C LYS A 276 19.80 13.02 2.32
N TYR A 277 19.83 12.27 1.23
CA TYR A 277 18.67 12.10 0.34
C TYR A 277 17.61 11.20 0.97
N PHE A 278 18.03 10.20 1.73
CA PHE A 278 17.12 9.36 2.51
C PHE A 278 16.39 10.17 3.59
N ILE A 279 17.11 11.01 4.34
CA ILE A 279 16.51 11.90 5.35
C ILE A 279 15.53 12.88 4.70
N LEU A 280 15.94 13.50 3.58
CA LEU A 280 15.11 14.50 2.89
C LEU A 280 13.80 13.88 2.37
N ILE A 281 13.86 12.68 1.76
CA ILE A 281 12.66 12.02 1.25
C ILE A 281 11.75 11.53 2.38
N THR A 282 12.34 11.02 3.48
CA THR A 282 11.59 10.62 4.68
C THR A 282 10.84 11.79 5.29
N LEU A 283 11.51 12.96 5.40
CA LEU A 283 10.89 14.19 5.89
C LEU A 283 9.78 14.67 4.94
N ALA A 284 10.00 14.61 3.63
CA ALA A 284 8.99 14.97 2.64
C ALA A 284 7.74 14.06 2.76
N PHE A 285 7.93 12.74 2.92
CA PHE A 285 6.83 11.82 3.20
C PHE A 285 6.08 12.19 4.47
N ALA A 286 6.78 12.41 5.58
CA ALA A 286 6.17 12.77 6.85
C ALA A 286 5.31 14.04 6.72
N VAL A 287 5.85 15.11 6.11
CA VAL A 287 5.12 16.39 5.92
C VAL A 287 3.89 16.20 5.03
N ILE A 288 4.04 15.53 3.88
CA ILE A 288 2.94 15.34 2.92
C ILE A 288 1.83 14.49 3.54
N TYR A 289 2.16 13.35 4.16
CA TYR A 289 1.15 12.48 4.76
C TYR A 289 0.47 13.09 5.98
N THR A 290 1.21 13.87 6.79
CA THR A 290 0.61 14.65 7.89
C THR A 290 -0.36 15.69 7.34
N SER A 291 0.02 16.43 6.28
CA SER A 291 -0.87 17.39 5.62
C SER A 291 -2.15 16.72 5.10
N LEU A 292 -2.02 15.56 4.48
CA LEU A 292 -3.16 14.78 3.97
C LEU A 292 -4.10 14.31 5.08
N GLY A 293 -3.54 13.79 6.18
CA GLY A 293 -4.32 13.37 7.34
C GLY A 293 -5.09 14.52 7.96
N LEU A 294 -4.43 15.66 8.15
CA LEU A 294 -5.06 16.88 8.67
C LEU A 294 -6.17 17.39 7.73
N THR A 295 -5.90 17.49 6.43
CA THR A 295 -6.89 17.96 5.46
C THR A 295 -8.07 17.00 5.35
N GLY A 296 -7.83 15.69 5.32
CA GLY A 296 -8.89 14.68 5.23
C GLY A 296 -9.82 14.70 6.44
N GLY A 297 -9.27 14.77 7.66
CA GLY A 297 -10.06 14.80 8.88
C GLY A 297 -10.75 16.13 9.17
N SER A 298 -10.16 17.26 8.74
CA SER A 298 -10.69 18.60 9.03
C SER A 298 -11.72 19.11 8.02
N ARG A 299 -11.74 18.59 6.80
CA ARG A 299 -12.60 19.08 5.71
C ARG A 299 -14.08 19.03 6.06
N ILE A 300 -14.55 17.96 6.69
CA ILE A 300 -15.94 17.83 7.09
C ILE A 300 -16.33 18.83 8.19
N TYR A 301 -15.42 19.11 9.11
CA TYR A 301 -15.63 20.15 10.13
C TYR A 301 -15.71 21.54 9.50
N TYR A 302 -14.86 21.81 8.52
CA TYR A 302 -14.90 23.06 7.78
C TYR A 302 -16.22 23.23 7.03
N ALA A 303 -16.69 22.21 6.34
CA ALA A 303 -17.98 22.21 5.65
C ALA A 303 -19.13 22.46 6.63
N LYS A 304 -19.14 21.76 7.77
CA LYS A 304 -20.21 21.86 8.75
C LYS A 304 -20.20 23.15 9.56
N TYR A 305 -19.05 23.57 10.10
CA TYR A 305 -18.97 24.66 11.08
C TYR A 305 -18.59 26.02 10.48
N VAL A 306 -17.91 26.07 9.34
CA VAL A 306 -17.54 27.32 8.67
C VAL A 306 -18.50 27.64 7.53
N LEU A 307 -18.83 26.64 6.69
CA LEU A 307 -19.74 26.83 5.57
C LEU A 307 -21.22 26.58 5.92
N GLY A 308 -21.50 25.96 7.06
CA GLY A 308 -22.86 25.74 7.58
C GLY A 308 -23.60 24.55 6.95
N ASP A 309 -22.97 23.78 6.07
CA ASP A 309 -23.60 22.64 5.39
C ASP A 309 -22.59 21.48 5.23
N GLU A 310 -22.80 20.39 5.96
CA GLU A 310 -21.94 19.21 5.91
C GLU A 310 -22.01 18.47 4.56
N MET A 311 -23.10 18.65 3.77
CA MET A 311 -23.23 18.10 2.43
C MET A 311 -22.19 18.66 1.45
N LEU A 312 -21.70 19.89 1.70
CA LEU A 312 -20.63 20.50 0.89
C LEU A 312 -19.33 19.70 0.95
N ASN A 313 -19.11 18.89 2.01
CA ASN A 313 -17.96 18.00 2.08
C ASN A 313 -17.89 17.04 0.88
N SER A 314 -19.01 16.50 0.43
CA SER A 314 -19.09 15.62 -0.74
C SER A 314 -18.69 16.37 -2.01
N THR A 315 -19.22 17.57 -2.24
CA THR A 315 -18.90 18.40 -3.40
C THR A 315 -17.42 18.83 -3.37
N MET A 316 -16.91 19.30 -2.23
CA MET A 316 -15.51 19.68 -2.05
C MET A 316 -14.57 18.51 -2.36
N THR A 317 -14.94 17.30 -1.94
CA THR A 317 -14.16 16.09 -2.24
C THR A 317 -14.14 15.80 -3.75
N MET A 318 -15.25 15.94 -4.44
CA MET A 318 -15.30 15.76 -5.91
C MET A 318 -14.35 16.74 -6.62
N PHE A 319 -14.37 18.02 -6.23
CA PHE A 319 -13.49 19.05 -6.82
C PHE A 319 -12.01 18.82 -6.53
N ASN A 320 -11.66 18.05 -5.50
CA ASN A 320 -10.27 17.68 -5.21
C ASN A 320 -9.86 16.35 -5.87
N TYR A 321 -10.66 15.28 -5.72
CA TYR A 321 -10.28 13.93 -6.17
C TYR A 321 -10.39 13.74 -7.69
N ILE A 322 -11.40 14.31 -8.36
CA ILE A 322 -11.55 14.16 -9.81
C ILE A 322 -10.33 14.75 -10.55
N PRO A 323 -9.90 16.00 -10.29
CA PRO A 323 -8.67 16.52 -10.88
C PRO A 323 -7.43 15.69 -10.51
N THR A 324 -7.36 15.15 -9.28
CA THR A 324 -6.25 14.29 -8.87
C THR A 324 -6.16 13.04 -9.74
N ILE A 325 -7.27 12.30 -9.92
CA ILE A 325 -7.33 11.07 -10.73
C ILE A 325 -6.95 11.37 -12.19
N LEU A 326 -7.52 12.41 -12.78
CA LEU A 326 -7.22 12.78 -14.16
C LEU A 326 -5.75 13.19 -14.34
N THR A 327 -5.20 13.93 -13.39
CA THR A 327 -3.81 14.40 -13.46
C THR A 327 -2.82 13.27 -13.26
N ILE A 328 -3.09 12.30 -12.37
CA ILE A 328 -2.21 11.13 -12.16
C ILE A 328 -1.97 10.39 -13.48
N MET A 329 -2.99 10.25 -14.32
CA MET A 329 -2.86 9.61 -15.65
C MET A 329 -1.92 10.38 -16.59
N LEU A 330 -1.78 11.69 -16.40
CA LEU A 330 -0.90 12.55 -17.23
C LEU A 330 0.53 12.67 -16.68
N ILE A 331 0.76 12.38 -15.40
CA ILE A 331 2.08 12.51 -14.75
C ILE A 331 3.19 11.74 -15.46
N PRO A 332 3.02 10.48 -15.93
CA PRO A 332 4.08 9.75 -16.65
C PRO A 332 4.55 10.48 -17.90
N VAL A 333 3.64 11.12 -18.64
CA VAL A 333 3.97 11.91 -19.84
C VAL A 333 4.78 13.14 -19.47
N PHE A 334 4.35 13.84 -18.42
CA PHE A 334 5.03 15.05 -17.94
C PHE A 334 6.42 14.74 -17.37
N THR A 335 6.56 13.70 -16.56
CA THR A 335 7.83 13.28 -15.98
C THR A 335 8.84 12.77 -17.00
N LYS A 336 8.36 12.13 -18.08
CA LYS A 336 9.21 11.72 -19.21
C LYS A 336 9.84 12.93 -19.92
N ARG A 337 9.11 14.05 -20.03
CA ARG A 337 9.57 15.24 -20.74
C ARG A 337 10.40 16.19 -19.87
N PHE A 338 10.00 16.42 -18.63
CA PHE A 338 10.57 17.43 -17.75
C PHE A 338 11.37 16.88 -16.55
N GLY A 339 11.27 15.58 -16.30
CA GLY A 339 11.90 14.90 -15.16
C GLY A 339 11.04 14.94 -13.87
N LYS A 340 11.30 13.99 -12.96
CA LYS A 340 10.52 13.78 -11.73
C LYS A 340 10.58 14.96 -10.76
N ILE A 341 11.77 15.58 -10.59
CA ILE A 341 11.99 16.68 -9.62
C ILE A 341 11.25 17.94 -10.06
N LYS A 342 11.26 18.28 -11.35
CA LYS A 342 10.51 19.44 -11.87
C LYS A 342 9.01 19.23 -11.75
N ALA A 343 8.53 17.99 -12.02
CA ALA A 343 7.12 17.65 -11.85
C ALA A 343 6.68 17.78 -10.39
N LEU A 344 7.50 17.31 -9.44
CA LEU A 344 7.25 17.44 -8.00
C LEU A 344 7.15 18.91 -7.59
N PHE A 345 8.08 19.75 -8.05
CA PHE A 345 8.10 21.19 -7.71
C PHE A 345 6.89 21.94 -8.28
N VAL A 346 6.53 21.68 -9.54
CA VAL A 346 5.33 22.24 -10.17
C VAL A 346 4.07 21.80 -9.42
N GLY A 347 3.97 20.51 -9.04
CA GLY A 347 2.88 20.02 -8.22
C GLY A 347 2.79 20.71 -6.87
N PHE A 348 3.91 20.96 -6.20
CA PHE A 348 3.94 21.71 -4.96
C PHE A 348 3.45 23.15 -5.12
N LEU A 349 3.80 23.82 -6.21
CA LEU A 349 3.31 25.19 -6.50
C LEU A 349 1.80 25.21 -6.70
N PHE A 350 1.23 24.23 -7.45
CA PHE A 350 -0.21 24.12 -7.63
C PHE A 350 -0.92 23.86 -6.28
N TYR A 351 -0.37 22.97 -5.46
CA TYR A 351 -0.92 22.67 -4.15
C TYR A 351 -0.90 23.90 -3.23
N ALA A 352 0.21 24.63 -3.17
CA ALA A 352 0.35 25.84 -2.37
C ALA A 352 -0.58 26.96 -2.86
N ALA A 353 -0.69 27.17 -4.17
CA ALA A 353 -1.61 28.14 -4.75
C ALA A 353 -3.07 27.83 -4.37
N GLY A 354 -3.46 26.54 -4.39
CA GLY A 354 -4.78 26.10 -3.96
C GLY A 354 -5.06 26.42 -2.50
N LEU A 355 -4.09 26.18 -1.59
CA LEU A 355 -4.22 26.54 -0.16
C LEU A 355 -4.36 28.05 0.03
N VAL A 356 -3.59 28.84 -0.69
CA VAL A 356 -3.69 30.31 -0.62
C VAL A 356 -5.07 30.79 -1.02
N LEU A 357 -5.69 30.22 -2.05
CA LEU A 357 -7.03 30.57 -2.46
C LEU A 357 -8.09 30.23 -1.40
N GLU A 358 -7.97 29.07 -0.75
CA GLU A 358 -8.89 28.71 0.35
C GLU A 358 -8.76 29.65 1.54
N ILE A 359 -7.54 30.05 1.90
CA ILE A 359 -7.29 31.02 2.99
C ILE A 359 -7.79 32.42 2.64
N ALA A 360 -7.62 32.83 1.37
CA ALA A 360 -8.03 34.17 0.90
C ALA A 360 -9.55 34.34 0.84
N GLY A 361 -10.30 33.23 0.65
CA GLY A 361 -11.77 33.29 0.56
C GLY A 361 -12.45 32.18 1.34
N PRO A 362 -12.36 32.18 2.68
CA PRO A 362 -12.78 31.05 3.52
C PRO A 362 -14.27 30.72 3.48
N VAL A 363 -15.12 31.60 2.97
CA VAL A 363 -16.58 31.36 2.77
C VAL A 363 -17.00 31.54 1.30
N ASN A 364 -16.06 31.80 0.41
CA ASN A 364 -16.33 31.99 -1.01
C ASN A 364 -16.23 30.67 -1.76
N LEU A 365 -17.36 30.00 -1.99
CA LEU A 365 -17.42 28.68 -2.64
C LEU A 365 -16.65 28.60 -3.97
N PRO A 366 -16.77 29.54 -4.93
CA PRO A 366 -15.98 29.54 -6.15
C PRO A 366 -14.47 29.52 -5.89
N MET A 367 -13.97 30.30 -4.91
CA MET A 367 -12.55 30.31 -4.59
C MET A 367 -12.11 29.00 -3.94
N ILE A 368 -12.93 28.45 -3.05
CA ILE A 368 -12.69 27.14 -2.42
C ILE A 368 -12.61 26.04 -3.48
N TYR A 369 -13.60 25.96 -4.38
CA TYR A 369 -13.62 24.92 -5.41
C TYR A 369 -12.42 25.06 -6.37
N THR A 370 -12.06 26.26 -6.77
CA THR A 370 -10.87 26.52 -7.59
C THR A 370 -9.59 26.10 -6.84
N GLY A 371 -9.50 26.45 -5.56
CA GLY A 371 -8.42 26.03 -4.69
C GLY A 371 -8.28 24.50 -4.60
N LEU A 372 -9.39 23.81 -4.42
CA LEU A 372 -9.43 22.33 -4.35
C LEU A 372 -9.03 21.67 -5.67
N VAL A 373 -9.42 22.24 -6.83
CA VAL A 373 -8.94 21.76 -8.15
C VAL A 373 -7.43 21.89 -8.27
N LEU A 374 -6.88 23.04 -7.90
CA LEU A 374 -5.42 23.25 -7.93
C LEU A 374 -4.69 22.31 -6.95
N GLN A 375 -5.22 22.13 -5.75
CA GLN A 375 -4.69 21.14 -4.81
C GLN A 375 -4.74 19.73 -5.38
N GLY A 376 -5.83 19.34 -6.04
CA GLY A 376 -5.96 18.03 -6.69
C GLY A 376 -4.89 17.78 -7.75
N ILE A 377 -4.63 18.77 -8.61
CA ILE A 377 -3.54 18.72 -9.59
C ILE A 377 -2.18 18.57 -8.90
N GLY A 378 -1.95 19.35 -7.83
CA GLY A 378 -0.74 19.29 -7.03
C GLY A 378 -0.54 17.92 -6.34
N HIS A 379 -1.59 17.38 -5.73
CA HIS A 379 -1.57 16.06 -5.09
C HIS A 379 -1.13 14.95 -6.03
N ALA A 380 -1.64 14.93 -7.27
CA ALA A 380 -1.29 13.94 -8.28
C ALA A 380 0.22 13.86 -8.52
N ALA A 381 0.87 15.03 -8.67
CA ALA A 381 2.30 15.10 -8.87
C ALA A 381 3.08 14.69 -7.60
N LEU A 382 2.65 15.14 -6.42
CA LEU A 382 3.27 14.81 -5.14
C LEU A 382 3.23 13.28 -4.90
N TYR A 383 2.07 12.65 -5.05
CA TYR A 383 1.92 11.20 -4.89
C TYR A 383 2.80 10.42 -5.87
N SER A 384 2.65 10.69 -7.17
CA SER A 384 3.31 9.88 -8.20
C SER A 384 4.84 10.04 -8.18
N CYS A 385 5.35 11.29 -8.08
CA CYS A 385 6.79 11.54 -8.14
C CYS A 385 7.51 11.11 -6.86
N LEU A 386 6.90 11.29 -5.69
CA LEU A 386 7.52 10.94 -4.43
C LEU A 386 7.85 9.44 -4.35
N PHE A 387 6.92 8.59 -4.77
CA PHE A 387 7.15 7.14 -4.84
C PHE A 387 8.25 6.74 -5.84
N ALA A 388 8.32 7.44 -6.96
CA ALA A 388 9.35 7.20 -7.96
C ALA A 388 10.76 7.62 -7.49
N ILE A 389 10.85 8.67 -6.66
CA ILE A 389 12.12 9.17 -6.10
C ILE A 389 12.64 8.24 -5.00
N VAL A 390 11.77 7.54 -4.26
CA VAL A 390 12.22 6.51 -3.29
C VAL A 390 13.08 5.44 -3.97
N GLY A 391 12.64 4.96 -5.15
CA GLY A 391 13.45 4.01 -5.95
C GLY A 391 14.83 4.57 -6.29
N ASP A 392 14.88 5.83 -6.75
CA ASP A 392 16.15 6.47 -7.11
C ASP A 392 17.09 6.62 -5.88
N VAL A 393 16.54 6.83 -4.67
CA VAL A 393 17.34 6.90 -3.42
C VAL A 393 17.87 5.53 -3.01
N VAL A 394 17.13 4.46 -3.25
CA VAL A 394 17.61 3.07 -3.03
C VAL A 394 18.77 2.76 -3.96
N ASP A 395 18.64 3.08 -5.25
CA ASP A 395 19.69 2.87 -6.25
C ASP A 395 20.95 3.71 -5.94
N TYR A 396 20.77 4.94 -5.47
CA TYR A 396 21.89 5.79 -5.01
C TYR A 396 22.59 5.20 -3.78
N SER A 397 21.86 4.63 -2.83
CA SER A 397 22.45 4.00 -1.65
C SER A 397 23.23 2.74 -2.02
N GLU A 398 22.75 1.96 -2.99
CA GLU A 398 23.49 0.81 -3.54
C GLU A 398 24.78 1.24 -4.22
N TRP A 399 24.74 2.29 -5.05
CA TRP A 399 25.92 2.82 -5.74
C TRP A 399 26.98 3.36 -4.75
N LYS A 400 26.53 4.07 -3.70
CA LYS A 400 27.46 4.76 -2.78
C LYS A 400 28.00 3.84 -1.68
N ASP A 401 27.13 3.06 -1.06
CA ASP A 401 27.44 2.32 0.17
C ASP A 401 27.49 0.79 -0.06
N GLY A 402 27.23 0.31 -1.30
CA GLY A 402 27.19 -1.12 -1.66
C GLY A 402 26.07 -1.90 -0.97
N ILE A 403 25.08 -1.21 -0.41
CA ILE A 403 23.98 -1.79 0.37
C ILE A 403 22.67 -1.53 -0.35
N ARG A 404 22.04 -2.60 -0.84
CA ARG A 404 20.69 -2.56 -1.41
C ARG A 404 19.68 -3.04 -0.38
N GLU A 405 19.11 -2.11 0.37
CA GLU A 405 18.14 -2.38 1.45
C GLU A 405 16.76 -1.84 1.05
N GLU A 406 16.13 -2.48 0.06
CA GLU A 406 14.78 -2.14 -0.38
C GLU A 406 13.78 -2.24 0.78
N GLY A 407 13.80 -3.33 1.55
CA GLY A 407 12.88 -3.59 2.63
C GLY A 407 12.87 -2.53 3.73
N LEU A 408 14.05 -2.05 4.16
CA LEU A 408 14.17 -1.01 5.18
C LEU A 408 13.79 0.37 4.65
N THR A 409 14.15 0.71 3.42
CA THR A 409 13.80 1.99 2.80
C THR A 409 12.27 2.10 2.60
N TYR A 410 11.63 1.00 2.21
CA TYR A 410 10.16 0.94 2.10
C TYR A 410 9.45 0.83 3.47
N SER A 411 10.07 0.29 4.52
CA SER A 411 9.48 0.24 5.88
C SER A 411 9.50 1.60 6.56
N VAL A 412 10.54 2.41 6.37
CA VAL A 412 10.58 3.81 6.85
C VAL A 412 9.53 4.68 6.15
N ARG A 413 9.24 4.41 4.87
CA ARG A 413 8.06 4.96 4.18
C ARG A 413 6.78 4.65 4.94
N ARG A 414 6.59 3.42 5.39
CA ARG A 414 5.41 3.01 6.16
C ARG A 414 5.34 3.73 7.51
N SER A 415 6.47 3.94 8.19
CA SER A 415 6.53 4.74 9.41
C SER A 415 6.17 6.21 9.17
N GLY A 416 6.59 6.80 8.03
CA GLY A 416 6.18 8.16 7.63
C GLY A 416 4.70 8.28 7.28
N THR A 417 4.02 7.18 6.92
CA THR A 417 2.55 7.14 6.75
C THR A 417 1.79 6.91 8.06
N LEU A 418 2.50 6.56 9.15
CA LEU A 418 1.93 6.35 10.48
C LEU A 418 1.93 7.63 11.35
N LEU A 419 2.67 8.67 10.96
CA LEU A 419 2.64 10.02 11.54
C LEU A 419 1.54 10.86 10.90
#